data_52c585e0505bf7d277027c1bf5b31d18
#
_entry.id   52c585e0505bf7d277027c1bf5b31d18
#
_cell.length_a   1.000
_cell.length_b   1.000
_cell.length_c   1.000
_cell.angle_alpha   90.00
_cell.angle_beta   90.00
_cell.angle_gamma   90.00
#
_symmetry.space_group_name_H-M   'P 1'
#
loop_
_entity.id
_entity.type
_entity.pdbx_description
1 polymer ?
#
loop_
_entity_poly.entity_id
_entity_poly.type
_entity_poly.pdbx_seq_one_letter_code
_entity_poly.pdbx_strand_id
1 'polypeptide(L)'
;MNVLVINAGSSSLKYQLLNPATGALLAKGLCERIGIDGKFTYKPQLEGKEAIKAADVAMPTHNEAIAAVLNALVDEKNGVIGSMKEIDAVGHRVVHGGEKFAKSVVITDEVMAAIEECNPLAPLHNPANIIGIKACQQLMPGVPMVAVFDTAFHQTMPPVAYTYAIPYEYYENDKVRRYGFHGTSHKYVASRAADMLGKPIESLKLISCHLGNGSSVTAVDGGKSVETSMGFTPLAGLPMGTRAGDIDAGILEYLMNKYGYSIGEMLNILNKKSGVLALSDGVSSDFRDLEEGAEKGNERCALAREKFAYEVKKLIGAYAAVMGGVDAIIFTAGVGENDALERMRIASGLEYMGVKMDEDANNVRGEERVISATDSKVKVLLIPTNEELMIAMDTASLVG
;
A
#
# COMPACT_ATOMS: atom_id res chain seq x y z
N MET A 1 0.76 7.45 -24.36
CA MET A 1 1.08 6.09 -23.91
C MET A 1 -0.03 5.63 -22.95
N ASN A 2 -0.63 4.48 -23.22
CA ASN A 2 -1.61 3.85 -22.31
C ASN A 2 -0.94 2.67 -21.60
N VAL A 3 -0.96 2.68 -20.30
CA VAL A 3 -0.38 1.62 -19.46
C VAL A 3 -1.51 0.84 -18.77
N LEU A 4 -1.52 -0.47 -18.97
CA LEU A 4 -2.39 -1.37 -18.21
C LEU A 4 -1.68 -1.76 -16.90
N VAL A 5 -2.24 -1.34 -15.79
CA VAL A 5 -1.73 -1.71 -14.46
C VAL A 5 -2.47 -2.92 -13.93
N ILE A 6 -1.73 -3.93 -13.50
CA ILE A 6 -2.25 -5.20 -12.99
C ILE A 6 -1.75 -5.43 -11.56
N ASN A 7 -2.68 -5.77 -10.68
CA ASN A 7 -2.41 -6.22 -9.32
C ASN A 7 -3.13 -7.54 -9.09
N ALA A 8 -2.40 -8.63 -9.29
CA ALA A 8 -2.92 -10.01 -9.20
C ALA A 8 -2.75 -10.55 -7.78
N GLY A 9 -3.86 -10.92 -7.15
CA GLY A 9 -3.91 -11.71 -5.92
C GLY A 9 -4.24 -13.18 -6.21
N SER A 10 -4.29 -14.03 -5.18
CA SER A 10 -4.53 -15.47 -5.31
C SER A 10 -5.88 -15.82 -5.98
N SER A 11 -6.93 -15.05 -5.69
CA SER A 11 -8.28 -15.24 -6.23
C SER A 11 -8.92 -13.95 -6.74
N SER A 12 -8.11 -12.92 -6.97
CA SER A 12 -8.58 -11.62 -7.44
C SER A 12 -7.55 -10.94 -8.33
N LEU A 13 -8.02 -10.00 -9.17
CA LEU A 13 -7.16 -9.19 -10.01
C LEU A 13 -7.78 -7.80 -10.14
N LYS A 14 -7.10 -6.79 -9.62
CA LYS A 14 -7.44 -5.37 -9.86
C LYS A 14 -6.68 -4.88 -11.07
N TYR A 15 -7.32 -4.01 -11.85
CA TYR A 15 -6.70 -3.43 -13.02
C TYR A 15 -7.13 -1.98 -13.25
N GLN A 16 -6.25 -1.22 -13.89
CA GLN A 16 -6.53 0.11 -14.42
C GLN A 16 -5.81 0.29 -15.76
N LEU A 17 -6.50 0.86 -16.74
CA LEU A 17 -5.88 1.38 -17.97
C LEU A 17 -5.82 2.89 -17.85
N LEU A 18 -4.63 3.46 -17.91
CA LEU A 18 -4.45 4.90 -17.71
C LEU A 18 -3.29 5.47 -18.52
N ASN A 19 -3.34 6.78 -18.73
CA ASN A 19 -2.26 7.53 -19.37
C ASN A 19 -1.40 8.21 -18.29
N PRO A 20 -0.15 7.76 -18.05
CA PRO A 20 0.68 8.28 -16.96
C PRO A 20 1.12 9.74 -17.15
N ALA A 21 1.19 10.25 -18.40
CA ALA A 21 1.61 11.62 -18.67
C ALA A 21 0.53 12.65 -18.28
N THR A 22 -0.73 12.28 -18.38
CA THR A 22 -1.89 13.16 -18.06
C THR A 22 -2.58 12.77 -16.76
N GLY A 23 -2.31 11.58 -16.23
CA GLY A 23 -3.05 11.00 -15.12
C GLY A 23 -4.46 10.52 -15.50
N ALA A 24 -4.82 10.57 -16.78
CA ALA A 24 -6.16 10.20 -17.24
C ALA A 24 -6.40 8.70 -17.07
N LEU A 25 -7.40 8.36 -16.26
CA LEU A 25 -7.90 7.01 -16.10
C LEU A 25 -8.92 6.73 -17.21
N LEU A 26 -8.69 5.69 -18.03
CA LEU A 26 -9.60 5.27 -19.11
C LEU A 26 -10.60 4.23 -18.63
N ALA A 27 -10.14 3.24 -17.92
CA ALA A 27 -10.99 2.20 -17.31
C ALA A 27 -10.35 1.62 -16.07
N LYS A 28 -11.18 1.11 -15.15
CA LYS A 28 -10.75 0.32 -13.99
C LYS A 28 -11.72 -0.80 -13.69
N GLY A 29 -11.25 -1.78 -12.94
CA GLY A 29 -12.14 -2.86 -12.52
C GLY A 29 -11.48 -3.89 -11.63
N LEU A 30 -12.23 -4.96 -11.43
CA LEU A 30 -11.88 -6.02 -10.48
C LEU A 30 -12.44 -7.35 -11.00
N CYS A 31 -11.59 -8.35 -11.03
CA CYS A 31 -11.98 -9.75 -11.13
C CYS A 31 -11.89 -10.34 -9.72
N GLU A 32 -12.94 -10.98 -9.25
CA GLU A 32 -13.01 -11.59 -7.92
C GLU A 32 -13.40 -13.06 -8.06
N ARG A 33 -13.07 -13.85 -7.03
CA ARG A 33 -13.43 -15.26 -6.96
C ARG A 33 -12.91 -16.07 -8.15
N ILE A 34 -11.72 -15.71 -8.64
CA ILE A 34 -11.01 -16.46 -9.69
C ILE A 34 -10.77 -17.89 -9.18
N GLY A 35 -11.05 -18.88 -10.01
CA GLY A 35 -10.96 -20.30 -9.64
C GLY A 35 -12.18 -20.83 -8.90
N ILE A 36 -13.24 -20.02 -8.69
CA ILE A 36 -14.48 -20.41 -8.01
C ILE A 36 -15.66 -20.18 -8.95
N ASP A 37 -16.36 -19.06 -8.83
CA ASP A 37 -17.56 -18.71 -9.60
C ASP A 37 -17.45 -17.36 -10.32
N GLY A 38 -16.27 -16.76 -10.31
CA GLY A 38 -15.89 -15.56 -11.04
C GLY A 38 -16.87 -14.38 -11.04
N LYS A 39 -16.47 -13.25 -10.49
CA LYS A 39 -17.22 -11.98 -10.56
C LYS A 39 -16.39 -10.93 -11.28
N PHE A 40 -16.93 -10.34 -12.31
CA PHE A 40 -16.27 -9.34 -13.15
C PHE A 40 -16.88 -7.97 -13.01
N THR A 41 -16.06 -6.99 -12.69
CA THR A 41 -16.43 -5.57 -12.65
C THR A 41 -15.56 -4.80 -13.64
N TYR A 42 -16.20 -4.00 -14.48
CA TYR A 42 -15.57 -3.09 -15.43
C TYR A 42 -16.20 -1.70 -15.31
N LYS A 43 -15.40 -0.67 -15.18
CA LYS A 43 -15.85 0.72 -15.05
C LYS A 43 -15.09 1.59 -16.04
N PRO A 44 -15.63 1.80 -17.25
CA PRO A 44 -15.08 2.79 -18.19
C PRO A 44 -15.24 4.19 -17.60
N GLN A 45 -14.30 5.08 -17.92
CA GLN A 45 -14.31 6.47 -17.46
C GLN A 45 -14.59 7.46 -18.61
N LEU A 46 -15.01 6.94 -19.77
CA LEU A 46 -15.41 7.75 -20.91
C LEU A 46 -16.91 7.96 -20.90
N GLU A 47 -17.35 9.16 -21.29
CA GLU A 47 -18.76 9.51 -21.37
C GLU A 47 -19.53 8.58 -22.36
N GLY A 48 -20.75 8.22 -22.00
CA GLY A 48 -21.60 7.36 -22.81
C GLY A 48 -21.27 5.85 -22.77
N LYS A 49 -20.29 5.43 -21.98
CA LYS A 49 -19.94 4.01 -21.78
C LYS A 49 -20.59 3.45 -20.53
N GLU A 50 -21.05 2.21 -20.59
CA GLU A 50 -21.74 1.53 -19.48
C GLU A 50 -20.81 0.63 -18.67
N ALA A 51 -20.95 0.67 -17.34
CA ALA A 51 -20.19 -0.17 -16.44
C ALA A 51 -20.81 -1.57 -16.31
N ILE A 52 -19.96 -2.58 -16.17
CA ILE A 52 -20.33 -3.93 -15.75
C ILE A 52 -20.10 -4.02 -14.23
N LYS A 53 -21.10 -4.45 -13.48
CA LYS A 53 -21.03 -4.53 -12.00
C LYS A 53 -21.19 -5.97 -11.55
N ALA A 54 -20.09 -6.57 -11.06
CA ALA A 54 -20.03 -7.89 -10.46
C ALA A 54 -20.78 -8.99 -11.27
N ALA A 55 -20.64 -8.95 -12.60
CA ALA A 55 -21.26 -9.94 -13.49
C ALA A 55 -20.63 -11.32 -13.29
N ASP A 56 -21.43 -12.36 -13.42
CA ASP A 56 -20.95 -13.73 -13.42
C ASP A 56 -20.20 -14.00 -14.72
N VAL A 57 -18.87 -14.22 -14.59
CA VAL A 57 -17.99 -14.56 -15.70
C VAL A 57 -17.10 -15.74 -15.27
N ALA A 58 -17.12 -16.81 -16.05
CA ALA A 58 -16.27 -17.95 -15.77
C ALA A 58 -14.78 -17.56 -15.89
N MET A 59 -14.08 -17.57 -14.78
CA MET A 59 -12.65 -17.26 -14.65
C MET A 59 -11.96 -18.38 -13.89
N PRO A 60 -11.79 -19.58 -14.49
CA PRO A 60 -11.14 -20.72 -13.81
C PRO A 60 -9.69 -20.43 -13.45
N THR A 61 -9.03 -19.57 -14.19
CA THR A 61 -7.65 -19.12 -13.93
C THR A 61 -7.48 -17.61 -14.18
N HIS A 62 -6.31 -17.08 -13.89
CA HIS A 62 -5.96 -15.70 -14.20
C HIS A 62 -5.89 -15.40 -15.71
N ASN A 63 -5.67 -16.42 -16.55
CA ASN A 63 -5.73 -16.25 -18.01
C ASN A 63 -7.11 -15.77 -18.47
N GLU A 64 -8.18 -16.45 -18.01
CA GLU A 64 -9.54 -16.05 -18.34
C GLU A 64 -9.91 -14.71 -17.72
N ALA A 65 -9.41 -14.43 -16.51
CA ALA A 65 -9.65 -13.14 -15.89
C ALA A 65 -9.03 -11.99 -16.70
N ILE A 66 -7.76 -12.14 -17.14
CA ILE A 66 -7.10 -11.13 -17.98
C ILE A 66 -7.75 -11.07 -19.36
N ALA A 67 -8.12 -12.20 -19.96
CA ALA A 67 -8.85 -12.20 -21.22
C ALA A 67 -10.19 -11.43 -21.11
N ALA A 68 -10.93 -11.59 -20.02
CA ALA A 68 -12.16 -10.82 -19.78
C ALA A 68 -11.87 -9.31 -19.68
N VAL A 69 -10.79 -8.92 -18.99
CA VAL A 69 -10.35 -7.51 -18.93
C VAL A 69 -10.06 -6.98 -20.31
N LEU A 70 -9.23 -7.67 -21.07
CA LEU A 70 -8.81 -7.24 -22.42
C LEU A 70 -10.01 -7.13 -23.37
N ASN A 71 -10.92 -8.11 -23.36
CA ASN A 71 -12.14 -8.07 -24.16
C ASN A 71 -13.03 -6.87 -23.78
N ALA A 72 -13.17 -6.56 -22.51
CA ALA A 72 -13.95 -5.40 -22.07
C ALA A 72 -13.33 -4.07 -22.49
N LEU A 73 -12.00 -3.97 -22.52
CA LEU A 73 -11.29 -2.75 -22.95
C LEU A 73 -11.51 -2.42 -24.43
N VAL A 74 -11.68 -3.43 -25.29
CA VAL A 74 -11.90 -3.28 -26.76
C VAL A 74 -13.33 -3.56 -27.19
N ASP A 75 -14.27 -3.73 -26.27
CA ASP A 75 -15.69 -3.99 -26.59
C ASP A 75 -16.26 -2.88 -27.48
N GLU A 76 -17.01 -3.24 -28.53
CA GLU A 76 -17.53 -2.29 -29.52
C GLU A 76 -18.40 -1.20 -28.88
N LYS A 77 -19.19 -1.54 -27.86
CA LYS A 77 -20.12 -0.61 -27.20
C LYS A 77 -19.46 0.13 -26.03
N ASN A 78 -18.80 -0.59 -25.14
CA ASN A 78 -18.36 -0.08 -23.85
C ASN A 78 -16.82 -0.02 -23.71
N GLY A 79 -16.07 -0.47 -24.71
CA GLY A 79 -14.60 -0.39 -24.71
C GLY A 79 -14.09 1.04 -24.72
N VAL A 80 -12.90 1.25 -24.19
CA VAL A 80 -12.24 2.56 -24.09
C VAL A 80 -11.05 2.71 -25.03
N ILE A 81 -10.69 1.64 -25.74
CA ILE A 81 -9.67 1.61 -26.81
C ILE A 81 -10.22 0.85 -28.01
N GLY A 82 -9.74 1.18 -29.20
CA GLY A 82 -10.19 0.55 -30.45
C GLY A 82 -9.52 -0.79 -30.74
N SER A 83 -8.38 -1.04 -30.16
CA SER A 83 -7.64 -2.30 -30.34
C SER A 83 -6.62 -2.53 -29.20
N MET A 84 -6.22 -3.79 -29.03
CA MET A 84 -5.15 -4.18 -28.09
C MET A 84 -3.80 -3.48 -28.34
N LYS A 85 -3.55 -3.03 -29.58
CA LYS A 85 -2.33 -2.30 -29.95
C LYS A 85 -2.20 -0.93 -29.28
N GLU A 86 -3.27 -0.43 -28.67
CA GLU A 86 -3.27 0.81 -27.92
C GLU A 86 -2.85 0.62 -26.44
N ILE A 87 -2.58 -0.62 -26.03
CA ILE A 87 -1.91 -0.92 -24.76
C ILE A 87 -0.41 -0.92 -25.04
N ASP A 88 0.28 0.14 -24.68
CA ASP A 88 1.69 0.34 -24.97
C ASP A 88 2.61 -0.44 -24.01
N ALA A 89 2.17 -0.65 -22.78
CA ALA A 89 2.92 -1.39 -21.75
C ALA A 89 2.00 -1.93 -20.65
N VAL A 90 2.53 -2.90 -19.88
CA VAL A 90 1.86 -3.41 -18.67
C VAL A 90 2.75 -3.19 -17.45
N GLY A 91 2.19 -2.54 -16.42
CA GLY A 91 2.83 -2.41 -15.11
C GLY A 91 2.25 -3.43 -14.13
N HIS A 92 3.10 -4.25 -13.55
CA HIS A 92 2.69 -5.26 -12.56
C HIS A 92 3.13 -4.86 -11.16
N ARG A 93 2.18 -4.80 -10.23
CA ARG A 93 2.52 -4.77 -8.81
C ARG A 93 3.05 -6.13 -8.40
N VAL A 94 4.24 -6.15 -7.81
CA VAL A 94 4.86 -7.32 -7.19
C VAL A 94 5.10 -6.99 -5.72
N VAL A 95 4.68 -7.87 -4.81
CA VAL A 95 4.73 -7.52 -3.39
C VAL A 95 6.17 -7.49 -2.88
N HIS A 96 7.01 -8.46 -3.23
CA HIS A 96 8.33 -8.57 -2.64
C HIS A 96 9.44 -8.77 -3.69
N GLY A 97 10.41 -7.87 -3.68
CA GLY A 97 11.58 -7.93 -4.56
C GLY A 97 12.88 -8.36 -3.86
N GLY A 98 12.82 -8.68 -2.55
CA GLY A 98 14.00 -9.01 -1.76
C GLY A 98 15.01 -7.85 -1.76
N GLU A 99 16.28 -8.17 -1.67
CA GLU A 99 17.39 -7.21 -1.84
C GLU A 99 17.80 -7.04 -3.33
N LYS A 100 17.23 -7.88 -4.22
CA LYS A 100 17.58 -7.89 -5.64
C LYS A 100 17.03 -6.67 -6.39
N PHE A 101 15.90 -6.12 -5.95
CA PHE A 101 15.21 -5.04 -6.64
C PHE A 101 15.06 -3.81 -5.74
N ALA A 102 15.90 -2.82 -5.98
CA ALA A 102 15.84 -1.50 -5.35
C ALA A 102 15.05 -0.46 -6.17
N LYS A 103 14.51 -0.87 -7.32
CA LYS A 103 13.71 -0.04 -8.24
C LYS A 103 12.85 -0.93 -9.13
N SER A 104 11.90 -0.32 -9.84
CA SER A 104 11.11 -0.96 -10.88
C SER A 104 12.00 -1.43 -12.03
N VAL A 105 11.67 -2.56 -12.67
CA VAL A 105 12.48 -3.17 -13.75
C VAL A 105 11.61 -3.71 -14.87
N VAL A 106 12.13 -3.66 -16.09
CA VAL A 106 11.52 -4.37 -17.23
C VAL A 106 11.63 -5.87 -16.99
N ILE A 107 10.53 -6.58 -17.21
CA ILE A 107 10.46 -8.03 -16.95
C ILE A 107 11.14 -8.78 -18.09
N THR A 108 12.19 -9.52 -17.74
CA THR A 108 12.88 -10.52 -18.58
C THR A 108 12.79 -11.88 -17.92
N ASP A 109 13.30 -12.92 -18.57
CA ASP A 109 13.35 -14.27 -17.99
C ASP A 109 14.22 -14.31 -16.72
N GLU A 110 15.31 -13.55 -16.69
CA GLU A 110 16.18 -13.40 -15.50
C GLU A 110 15.45 -12.67 -14.35
N VAL A 111 14.68 -11.65 -14.68
CA VAL A 111 13.86 -10.94 -13.69
C VAL A 111 12.77 -11.85 -13.14
N MET A 112 12.12 -12.65 -13.98
CA MET A 112 11.13 -13.64 -13.55
C MET A 112 11.72 -14.67 -12.59
N ALA A 113 12.89 -15.23 -12.92
CA ALA A 113 13.59 -16.16 -12.05
C ALA A 113 13.95 -15.52 -10.70
N ALA A 114 14.41 -14.27 -10.71
CA ALA A 114 14.73 -13.53 -9.49
C ALA A 114 13.49 -13.21 -8.62
N ILE A 115 12.33 -12.96 -9.24
CA ILE A 115 11.05 -12.81 -8.51
C ILE A 115 10.63 -14.16 -7.90
N GLU A 116 10.80 -15.26 -8.63
CA GLU A 116 10.50 -16.62 -8.12
C GLU A 116 11.35 -16.98 -6.89
N GLU A 117 12.63 -16.57 -6.86
CA GLU A 117 13.51 -16.75 -5.69
C GLU A 117 13.03 -15.96 -4.46
N CYS A 118 12.23 -14.88 -4.65
CA CYS A 118 11.63 -14.14 -3.56
C CYS A 118 10.33 -14.75 -3.00
N ASN A 119 9.82 -15.84 -3.58
CA ASN A 119 8.59 -16.50 -3.11
C ASN A 119 8.60 -16.87 -1.61
N PRO A 120 9.71 -17.37 -1.02
CA PRO A 120 9.74 -17.65 0.42
C PRO A 120 9.52 -16.40 1.31
N LEU A 121 9.83 -15.19 0.82
CA LEU A 121 9.64 -13.94 1.54
C LEU A 121 8.19 -13.44 1.49
N ALA A 122 7.43 -13.83 0.47
CA ALA A 122 6.02 -13.48 0.31
C ALA A 122 5.19 -14.64 -0.27
N PRO A 123 5.08 -15.78 0.42
CA PRO A 123 4.52 -17.02 -0.12
C PRO A 123 3.03 -16.92 -0.49
N LEU A 124 2.30 -15.97 0.11
CA LEU A 124 0.89 -15.75 -0.18
C LEU A 124 0.63 -14.77 -1.34
N HIS A 125 1.67 -14.06 -1.81
CA HIS A 125 1.51 -12.95 -2.76
C HIS A 125 2.34 -13.15 -4.04
N ASN A 126 3.65 -13.34 -3.93
CA ASN A 126 4.52 -13.43 -5.11
C ASN A 126 4.11 -14.51 -6.11
N PRO A 127 3.72 -15.75 -5.69
CA PRO A 127 3.25 -16.74 -6.65
C PRO A 127 2.05 -16.26 -7.49
N ALA A 128 1.10 -15.55 -6.87
CA ALA A 128 -0.05 -14.99 -7.59
C ALA A 128 0.36 -13.88 -8.56
N ASN A 129 1.29 -13.00 -8.14
CA ASN A 129 1.84 -11.96 -9.02
C ASN A 129 2.52 -12.57 -10.25
N ILE A 130 3.31 -13.65 -10.08
CA ILE A 130 3.97 -14.38 -11.17
C ILE A 130 2.94 -14.97 -12.15
N ILE A 131 1.87 -15.57 -11.63
CA ILE A 131 0.76 -16.10 -12.46
C ILE A 131 0.15 -14.97 -13.30
N GLY A 132 -0.11 -13.81 -12.70
CA GLY A 132 -0.64 -12.63 -13.41
C GLY A 132 0.29 -12.13 -14.51
N ILE A 133 1.60 -12.09 -14.26
CA ILE A 133 2.61 -11.71 -15.25
C ILE A 133 2.61 -12.70 -16.41
N LYS A 134 2.71 -14.00 -16.13
CA LYS A 134 2.73 -15.07 -17.15
C LYS A 134 1.47 -15.04 -18.02
N ALA A 135 0.31 -14.80 -17.43
CA ALA A 135 -0.95 -14.66 -18.16
C ALA A 135 -0.95 -13.45 -19.10
N CYS A 136 -0.43 -12.29 -18.66
CA CYS A 136 -0.27 -11.12 -19.53
C CYS A 136 0.72 -11.39 -20.67
N GLN A 137 1.86 -12.02 -20.41
CA GLN A 137 2.85 -12.37 -21.44
C GLN A 137 2.24 -13.27 -22.51
N GLN A 138 1.41 -14.23 -22.14
CA GLN A 138 0.74 -15.14 -23.04
C GLN A 138 -0.32 -14.44 -23.92
N LEU A 139 -1.09 -13.53 -23.33
CA LEU A 139 -2.22 -12.87 -24.02
C LEU A 139 -1.80 -11.61 -24.79
N MET A 140 -0.70 -10.98 -24.42
CA MET A 140 -0.16 -9.77 -25.05
C MET A 140 1.32 -9.98 -25.43
N PRO A 141 1.64 -10.90 -26.35
CA PRO A 141 3.02 -11.14 -26.74
C PRO A 141 3.64 -9.88 -27.38
N GLY A 142 4.85 -9.55 -26.96
CA GLY A 142 5.60 -8.39 -27.46
C GLY A 142 5.26 -7.07 -26.79
N VAL A 143 4.26 -6.98 -25.93
CA VAL A 143 4.00 -5.79 -25.10
C VAL A 143 5.01 -5.77 -23.95
N PRO A 144 5.79 -4.68 -23.74
CA PRO A 144 6.75 -4.59 -22.66
C PRO A 144 6.03 -4.60 -21.29
N MET A 145 6.62 -5.30 -20.34
CA MET A 145 6.08 -5.45 -18.99
C MET A 145 7.10 -5.02 -17.94
N VAL A 146 6.63 -4.36 -16.89
CA VAL A 146 7.46 -3.83 -15.82
C VAL A 146 6.97 -4.36 -14.48
N ALA A 147 7.88 -4.82 -13.64
CA ALA A 147 7.63 -5.17 -12.25
C ALA A 147 7.91 -3.96 -11.35
N VAL A 148 6.92 -3.60 -10.53
CA VAL A 148 7.01 -2.53 -9.54
C VAL A 148 6.79 -3.16 -8.16
N PHE A 149 7.80 -3.04 -7.30
CA PHE A 149 7.85 -3.77 -6.04
C PHE A 149 7.43 -2.89 -4.86
N ASP A 150 6.55 -3.40 -4.00
CA ASP A 150 6.15 -2.69 -2.77
C ASP A 150 7.33 -2.44 -1.82
N THR A 151 8.36 -3.27 -1.90
CA THR A 151 9.55 -3.20 -1.03
C THR A 151 10.67 -2.33 -1.63
N ALA A 152 10.65 -2.01 -2.91
CA ALA A 152 11.77 -1.37 -3.61
C ALA A 152 12.12 0.02 -3.07
N PHE A 153 11.11 0.85 -2.75
CA PHE A 153 11.32 2.18 -2.21
C PHE A 153 12.10 2.18 -0.89
N HIS A 154 11.94 1.12 -0.09
CA HIS A 154 12.60 0.97 1.21
C HIS A 154 14.01 0.38 1.13
N GLN A 155 14.50 0.01 -0.06
CA GLN A 155 15.86 -0.52 -0.22
C GLN A 155 16.95 0.53 0.00
N THR A 156 16.58 1.80 0.13
CA THR A 156 17.49 2.90 0.49
C THR A 156 17.72 3.04 1.99
N MET A 157 17.04 2.26 2.83
CA MET A 157 17.29 2.26 4.28
C MET A 157 18.74 1.86 4.60
N PRO A 158 19.42 2.55 5.55
CA PRO A 158 20.75 2.17 5.97
C PRO A 158 20.74 0.88 6.80
N PRO A 159 21.89 0.15 6.90
CA PRO A 159 21.96 -1.09 7.67
C PRO A 159 21.47 -0.98 9.11
N VAL A 160 21.71 0.13 9.78
CA VAL A 160 21.26 0.39 11.14
C VAL A 160 19.73 0.39 11.29
N ALA A 161 18.99 0.72 10.22
CA ALA A 161 17.54 0.74 10.23
C ALA A 161 16.92 -0.63 9.84
N TYR A 162 17.54 -1.37 8.93
CA TYR A 162 16.95 -2.61 8.44
C TYR A 162 17.42 -3.87 9.19
N THR A 163 18.54 -3.85 9.92
CA THR A 163 19.07 -5.02 10.62
C THR A 163 18.32 -5.26 11.92
N TYR A 164 17.86 -6.50 12.13
CA TYR A 164 17.33 -6.91 13.43
C TYR A 164 18.47 -7.31 14.37
N ALA A 165 18.33 -7.00 15.67
CA ALA A 165 19.30 -7.35 16.71
C ALA A 165 19.16 -8.82 17.15
N ILE A 166 19.30 -9.74 16.20
CA ILE A 166 19.34 -11.19 16.36
C ILE A 166 20.65 -11.70 15.72
N PRO A 167 21.04 -13.00 15.87
CA PRO A 167 22.28 -13.48 15.26
C PRO A 167 22.40 -13.07 13.79
N TYR A 168 23.51 -12.38 13.47
CA TYR A 168 23.69 -11.71 12.18
C TYR A 168 23.70 -12.68 10.99
N GLU A 169 24.05 -13.96 11.28
CA GLU A 169 24.01 -15.06 10.30
C GLU A 169 22.65 -15.24 9.61
N TYR A 170 21.53 -14.94 10.29
CA TYR A 170 20.20 -14.99 9.69
C TYR A 170 20.01 -13.90 8.62
N TYR A 171 20.65 -12.75 8.78
CA TYR A 171 20.69 -11.76 7.70
C TYR A 171 21.60 -12.23 6.56
N GLU A 172 22.80 -12.71 6.86
CA GLU A 172 23.77 -13.11 5.84
C GLU A 172 23.27 -14.28 4.99
N ASN A 173 22.70 -15.30 5.62
CA ASN A 173 22.28 -16.54 4.95
C ASN A 173 20.85 -16.47 4.41
N ASP A 174 19.91 -15.94 5.22
CA ASP A 174 18.47 -16.04 4.96
C ASP A 174 17.83 -14.68 4.60
N LYS A 175 18.63 -13.62 4.56
CA LYS A 175 18.17 -12.24 4.27
C LYS A 175 17.07 -11.76 5.21
N VAL A 176 17.13 -12.18 6.49
CA VAL A 176 16.22 -11.73 7.53
C VAL A 176 16.56 -10.31 7.93
N ARG A 177 15.78 -9.37 7.43
CA ARG A 177 15.91 -7.93 7.67
C ARG A 177 14.53 -7.24 7.57
N ARG A 178 14.48 -5.96 7.96
CA ARG A 178 13.33 -5.11 7.63
C ARG A 178 13.33 -4.82 6.14
N TYR A 179 12.21 -5.09 5.47
CA TYR A 179 11.98 -4.75 4.07
C TYR A 179 11.04 -3.54 3.93
N GLY A 180 9.96 -3.53 4.70
CA GLY A 180 8.90 -2.53 4.56
C GLY A 180 8.00 -2.80 3.36
N PHE A 181 6.81 -2.20 3.38
CA PHE A 181 5.80 -2.36 2.33
C PHE A 181 5.09 -1.02 2.08
N HIS A 182 4.09 -0.99 1.21
CA HIS A 182 3.44 0.23 0.72
C HIS A 182 4.42 1.22 0.06
N GLY A 183 5.57 0.73 -0.40
CA GLY A 183 6.63 1.59 -0.94
C GLY A 183 6.18 2.42 -2.13
N THR A 184 5.34 1.87 -3.00
CA THR A 184 4.74 2.60 -4.13
C THR A 184 3.89 3.79 -3.66
N SER A 185 3.07 3.59 -2.62
CA SER A 185 2.28 4.66 -2.01
C SER A 185 3.15 5.73 -1.35
N HIS A 186 4.10 5.32 -0.50
CA HIS A 186 5.01 6.27 0.17
C HIS A 186 5.83 7.09 -0.83
N LYS A 187 6.31 6.47 -1.91
CA LYS A 187 7.02 7.15 -3.01
C LYS A 187 6.12 8.18 -3.69
N TYR A 188 4.90 7.79 -4.03
CA TYR A 188 3.93 8.66 -4.69
C TYR A 188 3.63 9.90 -3.85
N VAL A 189 3.20 9.71 -2.59
CA VAL A 189 2.79 10.85 -1.74
C VAL A 189 3.97 11.73 -1.34
N ALA A 190 5.19 11.19 -1.23
CA ALA A 190 6.39 11.99 -0.99
C ALA A 190 6.71 12.91 -2.19
N SER A 191 6.58 12.42 -3.42
CA SER A 191 6.72 13.23 -4.62
C SER A 191 5.65 14.32 -4.70
N ARG A 192 4.39 13.97 -4.45
CA ARG A 192 3.30 14.95 -4.44
C ARG A 192 3.47 16.01 -3.35
N ALA A 193 3.99 15.63 -2.17
CA ALA A 193 4.27 16.58 -1.10
C ALA A 193 5.33 17.61 -1.53
N ALA A 194 6.37 17.20 -2.24
CA ALA A 194 7.39 18.10 -2.78
C ALA A 194 6.77 19.11 -3.75
N ASP A 195 5.90 18.64 -4.67
CA ASP A 195 5.16 19.49 -5.60
C ASP A 195 4.28 20.51 -4.84
N MET A 196 3.48 20.04 -3.87
CA MET A 196 2.59 20.90 -3.07
C MET A 196 3.35 21.96 -2.25
N LEU A 197 4.54 21.60 -1.76
CA LEU A 197 5.40 22.51 -1.00
C LEU A 197 6.24 23.44 -1.90
N GLY A 198 6.28 23.18 -3.20
CA GLY A 198 7.10 23.93 -4.17
C GLY A 198 8.60 23.84 -3.89
N LYS A 199 9.07 22.69 -3.39
CA LYS A 199 10.46 22.46 -3.01
C LYS A 199 10.99 21.18 -3.65
N PRO A 200 12.30 21.15 -4.02
CA PRO A 200 12.90 19.90 -4.49
C PRO A 200 12.87 18.85 -3.39
N ILE A 201 12.49 17.62 -3.74
CA ILE A 201 12.32 16.52 -2.78
C ILE A 201 13.62 16.20 -2.02
N GLU A 202 14.76 16.45 -2.64
CA GLU A 202 16.10 16.26 -2.07
C GLU A 202 16.37 17.16 -0.86
N SER A 203 15.61 18.24 -0.70
CA SER A 203 15.73 19.18 0.42
C SER A 203 14.75 18.92 1.56
N LEU A 204 13.90 17.89 1.45
CA LEU A 204 12.78 17.67 2.35
C LEU A 204 12.99 16.44 3.25
N LYS A 205 12.56 16.58 4.51
CA LYS A 205 12.37 15.51 5.48
C LYS A 205 10.88 15.30 5.70
N LEU A 206 10.36 14.18 5.24
CA LEU A 206 8.93 13.89 5.24
C LEU A 206 8.62 12.66 6.08
N ILE A 207 7.49 12.66 6.77
CA ILE A 207 6.94 11.46 7.41
C ILE A 207 5.62 11.14 6.71
N SER A 208 5.58 10.01 6.04
CA SER A 208 4.40 9.53 5.32
C SER A 208 3.65 8.49 6.15
N CYS A 209 2.40 8.80 6.47
CA CYS A 209 1.49 7.95 7.25
C CYS A 209 0.43 7.34 6.30
N HIS A 210 0.70 6.14 5.80
CA HIS A 210 -0.24 5.35 5.01
C HIS A 210 -1.15 4.58 5.98
N LEU A 211 -2.35 5.11 6.22
CA LEU A 211 -3.28 4.62 7.23
C LEU A 211 -4.53 4.04 6.57
N GLY A 212 -4.54 2.74 6.37
CA GLY A 212 -5.66 1.97 5.82
C GLY A 212 -5.96 0.75 6.67
N ASN A 213 -6.61 -0.28 6.09
CA ASN A 213 -6.76 -1.58 6.76
C ASN A 213 -5.39 -2.25 7.00
N GLY A 214 -4.42 -2.10 6.06
CA GLY A 214 -3.01 -2.19 6.33
C GLY A 214 -2.44 -0.79 6.56
N SER A 215 -1.56 -0.61 7.53
CA SER A 215 -1.02 0.71 7.88
C SER A 215 0.49 0.68 8.07
N SER A 216 1.15 1.72 7.60
CA SER A 216 2.59 1.93 7.82
C SER A 216 2.95 3.40 7.88
N VAL A 217 4.02 3.71 8.60
CA VAL A 217 4.65 5.03 8.63
C VAL A 217 6.05 4.89 8.06
N THR A 218 6.47 5.86 7.26
CA THR A 218 7.80 5.88 6.62
C THR A 218 8.45 7.24 6.79
N ALA A 219 9.71 7.24 7.19
CA ALA A 219 10.58 8.40 7.17
C ALA A 219 11.24 8.52 5.80
N VAL A 220 11.09 9.67 5.17
CA VAL A 220 11.67 9.98 3.85
C VAL A 220 12.59 11.19 4.00
N ASP A 221 13.90 10.99 3.77
CA ASP A 221 14.89 12.06 3.81
C ASP A 221 15.53 12.20 2.43
N GLY A 222 15.44 13.39 1.86
CA GLY A 222 15.97 13.66 0.52
C GLY A 222 15.37 12.76 -0.57
N GLY A 223 14.08 12.41 -0.46
CA GLY A 223 13.39 11.54 -1.40
C GLY A 223 13.67 10.04 -1.24
N LYS A 224 14.42 9.64 -0.21
CA LYS A 224 14.78 8.25 0.09
C LYS A 224 14.10 7.77 1.36
N SER A 225 13.56 6.56 1.34
CA SER A 225 13.11 5.90 2.56
C SER A 225 14.33 5.59 3.46
N VAL A 226 14.32 6.13 4.68
CA VAL A 226 15.41 5.92 5.66
C VAL A 226 14.97 5.08 6.85
N GLU A 227 13.66 4.95 7.07
CA GLU A 227 13.05 4.08 8.09
C GLU A 227 11.60 3.80 7.71
N THR A 228 11.06 2.62 8.09
CA THR A 228 9.65 2.29 7.90
C THR A 228 9.15 1.33 8.98
N SER A 229 7.85 1.36 9.26
CA SER A 229 7.28 0.61 10.39
C SER A 229 7.01 -0.86 10.11
N MET A 230 6.63 -1.23 8.88
CA MET A 230 6.51 -2.65 8.52
C MET A 230 7.89 -3.29 8.46
N GLY A 231 7.99 -4.56 8.82
CA GLY A 231 9.24 -5.26 9.05
C GLY A 231 9.63 -6.23 7.94
N PHE A 232 10.08 -7.41 8.35
CA PHE A 232 10.30 -8.58 7.51
C PHE A 232 9.00 -8.99 6.81
N THR A 233 7.88 -8.84 7.50
CA THR A 233 6.52 -9.04 6.97
C THR A 233 5.65 -7.79 7.20
N PRO A 234 4.48 -7.69 6.54
CA PRO A 234 3.52 -6.60 6.79
C PRO A 234 2.81 -6.68 8.16
N LEU A 235 3.19 -7.61 9.05
CA LEU A 235 2.60 -7.74 10.38
C LEU A 235 3.16 -6.71 11.37
N ALA A 236 4.47 -6.42 11.28
CA ALA A 236 5.17 -5.52 12.20
C ALA A 236 4.70 -4.05 12.07
N GLY A 237 4.98 -3.27 13.09
CA GLY A 237 4.72 -1.84 13.16
C GLY A 237 3.40 -1.50 13.88
N LEU A 238 2.53 -0.76 13.21
CA LEU A 238 1.26 -0.29 13.77
C LEU A 238 0.27 -1.43 14.03
N PRO A 239 -0.59 -1.33 15.06
CA PRO A 239 -1.84 -2.06 15.06
C PRO A 239 -2.67 -1.62 13.83
N MET A 240 -3.28 -2.57 13.14
CA MET A 240 -4.00 -2.31 11.88
C MET A 240 -5.45 -2.78 12.02
N GLY A 241 -6.19 -2.87 10.94
CA GLY A 241 -7.57 -3.37 11.00
C GLY A 241 -7.69 -4.70 11.72
N THR A 242 -6.89 -5.68 11.33
CA THR A 242 -6.88 -7.05 11.90
C THR A 242 -5.51 -7.55 12.35
N ARG A 243 -4.44 -6.80 12.08
CA ARG A 243 -3.06 -7.16 12.44
C ARG A 243 -2.63 -6.52 13.74
N ALA A 244 -1.91 -7.27 14.56
CA ALA A 244 -1.47 -6.83 15.89
C ALA A 244 -0.47 -5.65 15.87
N GLY A 245 0.36 -5.57 14.84
CA GLY A 245 1.55 -4.72 14.88
C GLY A 245 2.63 -5.31 15.78
N ASP A 246 3.49 -4.45 16.32
CA ASP A 246 4.57 -4.86 17.20
C ASP A 246 4.06 -5.36 18.54
N ILE A 247 4.56 -6.54 18.95
CA ILE A 247 4.30 -7.14 20.26
C ILE A 247 5.60 -7.67 20.85
N ASP A 248 5.61 -7.93 22.15
CA ASP A 248 6.68 -8.68 22.80
C ASP A 248 6.64 -10.15 22.32
N ALA A 249 7.78 -10.64 21.80
CA ALA A 249 7.90 -12.03 21.35
C ALA A 249 7.62 -13.07 22.44
N GLY A 250 7.86 -12.76 23.71
CA GLY A 250 7.53 -13.63 24.85
C GLY A 250 6.04 -13.93 24.99
N ILE A 251 5.16 -13.05 24.46
CA ILE A 251 3.73 -13.28 24.40
C ILE A 251 3.40 -14.52 23.58
N LEU A 252 4.13 -14.79 22.50
CA LEU A 252 3.91 -15.95 21.64
C LEU A 252 4.06 -17.25 22.43
N GLU A 253 5.21 -17.43 23.11
CA GLU A 253 5.48 -18.60 23.91
C GLU A 253 4.44 -18.76 25.03
N TYR A 254 4.12 -17.68 25.75
CA TYR A 254 3.16 -17.71 26.85
C TYR A 254 1.77 -18.18 26.37
N LEU A 255 1.25 -17.63 25.28
CA LEU A 255 -0.09 -17.97 24.78
C LEU A 255 -0.11 -19.36 24.14
N MET A 256 0.94 -19.74 23.40
CA MET A 256 1.07 -21.08 22.81
C MET A 256 1.06 -22.15 23.89
N ASN A 257 1.84 -21.97 24.96
CA ASN A 257 1.87 -22.90 26.09
C ASN A 257 0.54 -22.95 26.86
N LYS A 258 -0.10 -21.79 27.07
CA LYS A 258 -1.33 -21.69 27.85
C LYS A 258 -2.54 -22.29 27.14
N TYR A 259 -2.66 -22.07 25.83
CA TYR A 259 -3.83 -22.45 25.04
C TYR A 259 -3.60 -23.61 24.08
N GLY A 260 -2.36 -24.11 23.96
CA GLY A 260 -2.01 -25.21 23.07
C GLY A 260 -1.98 -24.80 21.59
N TYR A 261 -1.77 -23.52 21.27
CA TYR A 261 -1.69 -23.05 19.89
C TYR A 261 -0.40 -23.49 19.21
N SER A 262 -0.49 -23.91 17.96
CA SER A 262 0.65 -24.00 17.06
C SER A 262 1.13 -22.60 16.65
N ILE A 263 2.35 -22.49 16.16
CA ILE A 263 2.87 -21.21 15.63
C ILE A 263 2.02 -20.69 14.47
N GLY A 264 1.47 -21.58 13.63
CA GLY A 264 0.58 -21.19 12.53
C GLY A 264 -0.74 -20.58 13.01
N GLU A 265 -1.34 -21.16 14.03
CA GLU A 265 -2.55 -20.60 14.68
C GLU A 265 -2.26 -19.26 15.33
N MET A 266 -1.11 -19.15 16.02
CA MET A 266 -0.70 -17.88 16.63
C MET A 266 -0.50 -16.78 15.59
N LEU A 267 0.22 -17.07 14.50
CA LEU A 267 0.39 -16.12 13.39
C LEU A 267 -0.94 -15.75 12.71
N ASN A 268 -1.87 -16.69 12.60
CA ASN A 268 -3.22 -16.40 12.10
C ASN A 268 -3.99 -15.45 13.05
N ILE A 269 -3.87 -15.62 14.36
CA ILE A 269 -4.44 -14.69 15.35
C ILE A 269 -3.86 -13.29 15.15
N LEU A 270 -2.53 -13.18 15.08
CA LEU A 270 -1.85 -11.89 14.95
C LEU A 270 -2.16 -11.17 13.62
N ASN A 271 -2.40 -11.92 12.54
CA ASN A 271 -2.68 -11.32 11.21
C ASN A 271 -4.16 -11.03 10.96
N LYS A 272 -5.09 -11.84 11.52
CA LYS A 272 -6.49 -11.81 11.12
C LYS A 272 -7.49 -11.55 12.24
N LYS A 273 -7.07 -11.70 13.51
CA LYS A 273 -7.96 -11.63 14.67
C LYS A 273 -7.48 -10.65 15.73
N SER A 274 -6.58 -9.75 15.36
CA SER A 274 -5.94 -8.75 16.23
C SER A 274 -6.27 -7.33 15.78
N GLY A 275 -5.40 -6.36 16.04
CA GLY A 275 -5.56 -4.98 15.64
C GLY A 275 -6.77 -4.30 16.29
N VAL A 276 -7.31 -3.30 15.61
CA VAL A 276 -8.46 -2.54 16.13
C VAL A 276 -9.72 -3.42 16.23
N LEU A 277 -9.85 -4.45 15.39
CA LEU A 277 -10.92 -5.44 15.49
C LEU A 277 -10.92 -6.12 16.88
N ALA A 278 -9.77 -6.62 17.31
CA ALA A 278 -9.65 -7.28 18.62
C ALA A 278 -9.79 -6.28 19.78
N LEU A 279 -9.22 -5.10 19.66
CA LEU A 279 -9.30 -4.07 20.70
C LEU A 279 -10.73 -3.58 20.90
N SER A 280 -11.55 -3.55 19.84
CA SER A 280 -12.97 -3.23 19.89
C SER A 280 -13.87 -4.39 20.32
N ASP A 281 -13.28 -5.52 20.76
CA ASP A 281 -14.01 -6.75 21.12
C ASP A 281 -14.82 -7.35 19.95
N GLY A 282 -14.25 -7.29 18.74
CA GLY A 282 -14.85 -7.84 17.53
C GLY A 282 -15.93 -6.98 16.87
N VAL A 283 -16.11 -5.72 17.30
CA VAL A 283 -17.11 -4.82 16.70
C VAL A 283 -16.84 -4.60 15.23
N SER A 284 -15.64 -4.10 14.87
CA SER A 284 -15.27 -3.86 13.47
C SER A 284 -13.78 -3.62 13.30
N SER A 285 -13.29 -3.85 12.08
CA SER A 285 -11.99 -3.35 11.61
C SER A 285 -12.10 -2.02 10.83
N ASP A 286 -13.33 -1.51 10.62
CA ASP A 286 -13.60 -0.25 9.95
C ASP A 286 -13.66 0.90 10.97
N PHE A 287 -12.86 1.94 10.75
CA PHE A 287 -12.76 3.07 11.67
C PHE A 287 -14.06 3.88 11.78
N ARG A 288 -14.94 3.83 10.78
CA ARG A 288 -16.26 4.48 10.81
C ARG A 288 -17.17 3.81 11.85
N ASP A 289 -17.19 2.48 11.87
CA ASP A 289 -17.98 1.71 12.83
C ASP A 289 -17.42 1.91 14.25
N LEU A 290 -16.09 2.03 14.38
CA LEU A 290 -15.43 2.29 15.65
C LEU A 290 -15.75 3.69 16.19
N GLU A 291 -15.84 4.71 15.32
CA GLU A 291 -16.26 6.07 15.68
C GLU A 291 -17.70 6.05 16.20
N GLU A 292 -18.61 5.48 15.41
CA GLU A 292 -20.01 5.37 15.80
C GLU A 292 -20.19 4.59 17.12
N GLY A 293 -19.41 3.53 17.32
CA GLY A 293 -19.38 2.77 18.57
C GLY A 293 -18.91 3.62 19.76
N ALA A 294 -17.83 4.39 19.57
CA ALA A 294 -17.28 5.26 20.61
C ALA A 294 -18.26 6.39 20.98
N GLU A 295 -18.90 7.02 19.99
CA GLU A 295 -19.94 8.05 20.21
C GLU A 295 -21.14 7.51 21.01
N LYS A 296 -21.46 6.23 20.84
CA LYS A 296 -22.51 5.52 21.61
C LYS A 296 -22.04 5.06 23.00
N GLY A 297 -20.82 5.41 23.39
CA GLY A 297 -20.25 5.09 24.70
C GLY A 297 -19.57 3.72 24.80
N ASN A 298 -19.22 3.08 23.67
CA ASN A 298 -18.44 1.85 23.67
C ASN A 298 -16.96 2.16 23.94
N GLU A 299 -16.52 1.94 25.18
CA GLU A 299 -15.15 2.19 25.63
C GLU A 299 -14.09 1.38 24.85
N ARG A 300 -14.44 0.19 24.36
CA ARG A 300 -13.52 -0.65 23.58
C ARG A 300 -13.30 -0.08 22.18
N CYS A 301 -14.31 0.50 21.55
CA CYS A 301 -14.18 1.21 20.29
C CYS A 301 -13.31 2.47 20.46
N ALA A 302 -13.53 3.24 21.53
CA ALA A 302 -12.71 4.40 21.87
C ALA A 302 -11.24 3.99 22.07
N LEU A 303 -10.98 2.96 22.89
CA LEU A 303 -9.63 2.42 23.14
C LEU A 303 -8.93 1.98 21.85
N ALA A 304 -9.65 1.31 20.94
CA ALA A 304 -9.08 0.84 19.68
C ALA A 304 -8.55 2.01 18.82
N ARG A 305 -9.32 3.10 18.73
CA ARG A 305 -8.92 4.32 18.01
C ARG A 305 -7.79 5.06 18.71
N GLU A 306 -7.88 5.24 20.03
CA GLU A 306 -6.83 5.88 20.83
C GLU A 306 -5.50 5.13 20.72
N LYS A 307 -5.53 3.80 20.80
CA LYS A 307 -4.33 2.98 20.65
C LYS A 307 -3.71 3.11 19.27
N PHE A 308 -4.52 3.12 18.22
CA PHE A 308 -4.03 3.34 16.86
C PHE A 308 -3.36 4.70 16.71
N ALA A 309 -4.03 5.79 17.09
CA ALA A 309 -3.48 7.14 17.02
C ALA A 309 -2.20 7.30 17.85
N TYR A 310 -2.18 6.70 19.05
CA TYR A 310 -1.01 6.71 19.93
C TYR A 310 0.22 6.09 19.26
N GLU A 311 0.07 4.93 18.62
CA GLU A 311 1.19 4.27 17.94
C GLU A 311 1.66 5.03 16.71
N VAL A 312 0.75 5.60 15.91
CA VAL A 312 1.12 6.48 14.78
C VAL A 312 1.92 7.68 15.29
N LYS A 313 1.44 8.35 16.33
CA LYS A 313 2.11 9.50 16.96
C LYS A 313 3.52 9.14 17.46
N LYS A 314 3.69 8.00 18.12
CA LYS A 314 5.00 7.52 18.56
C LYS A 314 5.98 7.38 17.40
N LEU A 315 5.53 6.79 16.29
CA LEU A 315 6.37 6.61 15.11
C LEU A 315 6.73 7.95 14.46
N ILE A 316 5.80 8.90 14.39
CA ILE A 316 6.10 10.25 13.90
C ILE A 316 7.22 10.88 14.75
N GLY A 317 7.11 10.83 16.08
CA GLY A 317 8.14 11.33 16.97
C GLY A 317 9.48 10.63 16.81
N ALA A 318 9.48 9.30 16.75
CA ALA A 318 10.68 8.48 16.55
C ALA A 318 11.37 8.81 15.21
N TYR A 319 10.61 8.93 14.13
CA TYR A 319 11.15 9.17 12.79
C TYR A 319 11.64 10.61 12.61
N ALA A 320 10.98 11.57 13.23
CA ALA A 320 11.51 12.93 13.31
C ALA A 320 12.86 12.98 14.03
N ALA A 321 13.03 12.20 15.11
CA ALA A 321 14.31 12.09 15.82
C ALA A 321 15.37 11.41 14.94
N VAL A 322 15.03 10.32 14.23
CA VAL A 322 15.95 9.61 13.31
C VAL A 322 16.46 10.53 12.20
N MET A 323 15.62 11.38 11.64
CA MET A 323 16.00 12.32 10.59
C MET A 323 16.60 13.64 11.12
N GLY A 324 16.58 13.88 12.44
CA GLY A 324 17.01 15.15 13.03
C GLY A 324 16.10 16.32 12.66
N GLY A 325 14.80 16.07 12.50
CA GLY A 325 13.75 17.05 12.16
C GLY A 325 12.77 16.51 11.13
N VAL A 326 11.74 17.31 10.85
CA VAL A 326 10.70 17.02 9.85
C VAL A 326 10.18 18.32 9.26
N ASP A 327 9.97 18.35 7.94
CA ASP A 327 9.38 19.49 7.23
C ASP A 327 7.87 19.32 7.05
N ALA A 328 7.42 18.08 6.77
CA ALA A 328 6.01 17.79 6.64
C ALA A 328 5.63 16.36 7.05
N ILE A 329 4.40 16.22 7.56
CA ILE A 329 3.72 14.97 7.86
C ILE A 329 2.60 14.81 6.82
N ILE A 330 2.51 13.62 6.22
CA ILE A 330 1.56 13.30 5.15
C ILE A 330 0.59 12.22 5.65
N PHE A 331 -0.70 12.50 5.57
CA PHE A 331 -1.75 11.51 5.79
C PHE A 331 -2.29 11.01 4.45
N THR A 332 -2.38 9.69 4.32
CA THR A 332 -2.85 9.03 3.09
C THR A 332 -3.52 7.69 3.40
N ALA A 333 -4.08 7.05 2.39
CA ALA A 333 -4.89 5.83 2.46
C ALA A 333 -6.20 6.00 3.23
N GLY A 334 -7.00 4.93 3.28
CA GLY A 334 -8.41 5.01 3.66
C GLY A 334 -8.74 5.80 4.92
N VAL A 335 -8.07 5.55 6.04
CA VAL A 335 -8.26 6.31 7.31
C VAL A 335 -7.60 7.69 7.19
N GLY A 336 -6.36 7.74 6.71
CA GLY A 336 -5.62 9.01 6.55
C GLY A 336 -6.36 10.00 5.66
N GLU A 337 -6.98 9.53 4.58
CA GLU A 337 -7.69 10.37 3.61
C GLU A 337 -9.09 10.80 4.08
N ASN A 338 -9.79 9.96 4.85
CA ASN A 338 -11.22 10.13 5.06
C ASN A 338 -11.64 10.40 6.50
N ASP A 339 -10.72 10.28 7.47
CA ASP A 339 -11.03 10.48 8.89
C ASP A 339 -10.32 11.72 9.47
N ALA A 340 -11.02 12.85 9.44
CA ALA A 340 -10.51 14.12 9.95
C ALA A 340 -10.28 14.08 11.47
N LEU A 341 -11.12 13.37 12.22
CA LEU A 341 -10.99 13.24 13.66
C LEU A 341 -9.76 12.40 14.04
N GLU A 342 -9.49 11.35 13.30
CA GLU A 342 -8.30 10.52 13.53
C GLU A 342 -7.01 11.29 13.22
N ARG A 343 -6.98 12.09 12.14
CA ARG A 343 -5.84 12.99 11.85
C ARG A 343 -5.61 13.99 12.97
N MET A 344 -6.67 14.62 13.52
CA MET A 344 -6.56 15.52 14.68
C MET A 344 -6.05 14.79 15.92
N ARG A 345 -6.57 13.59 16.21
CA ARG A 345 -6.12 12.76 17.35
C ARG A 345 -4.64 12.42 17.26
N ILE A 346 -4.15 12.07 16.06
CA ILE A 346 -2.75 11.78 15.80
C ILE A 346 -1.89 13.06 15.96
N ALA A 347 -2.32 14.17 15.40
CA ALA A 347 -1.55 15.41 15.38
C ALA A 347 -1.53 16.14 16.75
N SER A 348 -2.56 15.93 17.58
CA SER A 348 -2.61 16.50 18.94
C SER A 348 -1.44 16.04 19.79
N GLY A 349 -0.70 16.97 20.40
CA GLY A 349 0.50 16.71 21.19
C GLY A 349 1.80 16.70 20.37
N LEU A 350 1.75 17.06 19.07
CA LEU A 350 2.93 17.27 18.22
C LEU A 350 3.31 18.76 18.09
N GLU A 351 2.66 19.63 18.85
CA GLU A 351 2.90 21.08 18.82
C GLU A 351 4.33 21.44 19.21
N TYR A 352 4.97 20.64 20.07
CA TYR A 352 6.37 20.80 20.44
C TYR A 352 7.35 20.65 19.24
N MET A 353 6.93 19.94 18.20
CA MET A 353 7.69 19.81 16.94
C MET A 353 7.41 20.99 15.99
N GLY A 354 6.44 21.84 16.30
CA GLY A 354 6.00 22.94 15.45
C GLY A 354 4.83 22.59 14.54
N VAL A 355 4.13 21.49 14.79
CA VAL A 355 2.86 21.16 14.14
C VAL A 355 1.76 22.06 14.71
N LYS A 356 0.96 22.65 13.81
CA LYS A 356 -0.23 23.39 14.16
C LYS A 356 -1.33 23.08 13.15
N MET A 357 -2.33 22.35 13.58
CA MET A 357 -3.45 21.97 12.71
C MET A 357 -4.37 23.17 12.46
N ASP A 358 -5.04 23.12 11.30
CA ASP A 358 -6.17 23.99 10.96
C ASP A 358 -7.42 23.11 10.88
N GLU A 359 -8.35 23.31 11.82
CA GLU A 359 -9.54 22.45 11.94
C GLU A 359 -10.45 22.55 10.73
N ASP A 360 -10.63 23.74 10.16
CA ASP A 360 -11.47 23.97 8.99
C ASP A 360 -10.83 23.35 7.74
N ALA A 361 -9.53 23.54 7.53
CA ALA A 361 -8.79 22.94 6.43
C ALA A 361 -8.74 21.42 6.56
N ASN A 362 -8.67 20.87 7.78
CA ASN A 362 -8.65 19.42 8.02
C ASN A 362 -10.01 18.76 7.81
N ASN A 363 -11.12 19.51 7.84
CA ASN A 363 -12.46 18.95 7.62
C ASN A 363 -12.72 18.67 6.13
N VAL A 364 -11.94 17.74 5.56
CA VAL A 364 -11.97 17.36 4.15
C VAL A 364 -11.74 15.86 4.02
N ARG A 365 -12.21 15.27 2.93
CA ARG A 365 -12.07 13.82 2.62
C ARG A 365 -11.59 13.64 1.19
N GLY A 366 -10.55 12.80 1.01
CA GLY A 366 -10.08 12.35 -0.31
C GLY A 366 -9.62 13.45 -1.27
N GLU A 367 -9.21 14.61 -0.75
CA GLU A 367 -8.79 15.77 -1.52
C GLU A 367 -7.38 16.20 -1.12
N GLU A 368 -6.51 16.44 -2.09
CA GLU A 368 -5.17 16.98 -1.85
C GLU A 368 -5.24 18.36 -1.20
N ARG A 369 -4.72 18.51 0.02
CA ARG A 369 -4.81 19.77 0.78
C ARG A 369 -3.72 19.90 1.83
N VAL A 370 -3.24 21.13 2.05
CA VAL A 370 -2.52 21.52 3.28
C VAL A 370 -3.55 21.68 4.39
N ILE A 371 -3.44 20.87 5.45
CA ILE A 371 -4.39 20.82 6.58
C ILE A 371 -3.80 21.35 7.88
N SER A 372 -2.59 21.93 7.80
CA SER A 372 -1.97 22.68 8.90
C SER A 372 -2.18 24.17 8.73
N ALA A 373 -2.17 24.91 9.83
CA ALA A 373 -2.22 26.38 9.85
C ALA A 373 -1.08 26.99 9.02
N THR A 374 -1.30 28.20 8.51
CA THR A 374 -0.33 28.90 7.67
C THR A 374 1.00 29.17 8.38
N ASP A 375 0.95 29.40 9.70
CA ASP A 375 2.10 29.62 10.57
C ASP A 375 2.68 28.33 11.18
N SER A 376 2.17 27.16 10.81
CA SER A 376 2.74 25.86 11.20
C SER A 376 4.15 25.72 10.63
N LYS A 377 5.12 25.40 11.49
CA LYS A 377 6.52 25.17 11.07
C LYS A 377 6.65 23.85 10.34
N VAL A 378 6.06 22.79 10.86
CA VAL A 378 5.92 21.50 10.21
C VAL A 378 4.58 21.47 9.50
N LYS A 379 4.58 21.33 8.19
CA LYS A 379 3.34 21.25 7.42
C LYS A 379 2.65 19.89 7.61
N VAL A 380 1.34 19.89 7.59
CA VAL A 380 0.55 18.65 7.56
C VAL A 380 -0.24 18.64 6.28
N LEU A 381 -0.08 17.55 5.53
CA LEU A 381 -0.64 17.39 4.20
C LEU A 381 -1.59 16.20 4.17
N LEU A 382 -2.72 16.36 3.52
CA LEU A 382 -3.58 15.29 3.08
C LEU A 382 -3.32 15.05 1.61
N ILE A 383 -2.86 13.84 1.27
CA ILE A 383 -2.56 13.46 -0.11
C ILE A 383 -3.15 12.09 -0.38
N PRO A 384 -4.24 12.00 -1.16
CA PRO A 384 -4.77 10.70 -1.58
C PRO A 384 -3.72 9.91 -2.36
N THR A 385 -3.49 8.65 -1.96
CA THR A 385 -2.55 7.80 -2.67
C THR A 385 -3.11 7.36 -4.03
N ASN A 386 -2.21 7.18 -4.98
CA ASN A 386 -2.55 6.65 -6.30
C ASN A 386 -1.42 5.70 -6.75
N GLU A 387 -1.43 4.50 -6.19
CA GLU A 387 -0.42 3.49 -6.46
C GLU A 387 -0.42 3.05 -7.92
N GLU A 388 -1.60 2.94 -8.53
CA GLU A 388 -1.73 2.56 -9.94
C GLU A 388 -1.12 3.60 -10.88
N LEU A 389 -1.31 4.90 -10.58
CA LEU A 389 -0.65 5.96 -11.34
C LEU A 389 0.87 5.90 -11.16
N MET A 390 1.36 5.67 -9.94
CA MET A 390 2.79 5.54 -9.69
C MET A 390 3.38 4.34 -10.45
N ILE A 391 2.70 3.19 -10.46
CA ILE A 391 3.10 2.01 -11.24
C ILE A 391 3.16 2.35 -12.73
N ALA A 392 2.16 3.07 -13.25
CA ALA A 392 2.13 3.46 -14.65
C ALA A 392 3.24 4.47 -15.01
N MET A 393 3.55 5.42 -14.12
CA MET A 393 4.66 6.39 -14.30
C MET A 393 6.01 5.66 -14.32
N ASP A 394 6.26 4.75 -13.38
CA ASP A 394 7.46 3.93 -13.36
C ASP A 394 7.58 3.07 -14.62
N THR A 395 6.47 2.48 -15.06
CA THR A 395 6.40 1.68 -16.28
C THR A 395 6.76 2.54 -17.50
N ALA A 396 6.12 3.70 -17.67
CA ALA A 396 6.40 4.60 -18.79
C ALA A 396 7.84 5.09 -18.80
N SER A 397 8.43 5.35 -17.64
CA SER A 397 9.83 5.81 -17.55
C SER A 397 10.87 4.78 -18.01
N LEU A 398 10.50 3.49 -18.01
CA LEU A 398 11.40 2.38 -18.35
C LEU A 398 11.23 1.88 -19.79
N VAL A 399 10.07 2.12 -20.41
CA VAL A 399 9.74 1.58 -21.74
C VAL A 399 9.40 2.65 -22.78
N GLY A 400 9.30 3.92 -22.35
CA GLY A 400 8.91 5.08 -23.18
C GLY A 400 10.06 5.80 -23.88
#